data_7cc81f2ec9d9f26870744d4b176585de
#
_entry.id   7cc81f2ec9d9f26870744d4b176585de
#
_cell.length_a   1.000
_cell.length_b   1.000
_cell.length_c   1.000
_cell.angle_alpha   90.00
_cell.angle_beta   90.00
_cell.angle_gamma   90.00
#
_symmetry.space_group_name_H-M   'P 1'
#
loop_
_entity.id
_entity.type
_entity.pdbx_description
1 polymer ?
#
loop_
_entity_poly.entity_id
_entity_poly.type
_entity_poly.pdbx_seq_one_letter_code
_entity_poly.pdbx_strand_id
1 'polypeptide(L)'
;YMPYFISTVVLVGMMQLFFSPYGGLINTICSWFGGSGNTYFMGRPEYFRHMYVWSDVWQTIGWNSIIYMAALSGVDQSLHEAAKIDGANKFQRVLHIDLPALAPTICIMLILNCGNLMSIGYEKTYLMQNDLNVKVSEIISTYVYKIGIINREYSYSTAIGLFNSAVNYILVMLINKIMKKLNGHGLW
;
A
#
# COMPACT_ATOMS: atom_id res chain seq x y z
N TYR A 1 7.33 -12.96 -3.56
CA TYR A 1 6.48 -13.24 -2.38
C TYR A 1 7.23 -13.14 -1.04
N MET A 2 8.53 -13.43 -1.01
CA MET A 2 9.31 -13.48 0.23
C MET A 2 9.32 -12.20 1.06
N PRO A 3 9.38 -10.99 0.49
CA PRO A 3 9.38 -9.77 1.30
C PRO A 3 8.17 -9.61 2.21
N TYR A 4 7.03 -10.17 1.87
CA TYR A 4 5.81 -10.11 2.68
C TYR A 4 5.98 -10.72 4.07
N PHE A 5 6.83 -11.75 4.23
CA PHE A 5 7.08 -12.43 5.49
C PHE A 5 8.05 -11.68 6.42
N ILE A 6 8.64 -10.59 5.96
CA ILE A 6 9.48 -9.72 6.79
C ILE A 6 8.57 -8.89 7.70
N SER A 7 8.78 -8.94 9.02
CA SER A 7 7.99 -8.10 9.93
C SER A 7 8.25 -6.61 9.68
N THR A 8 7.25 -5.77 9.97
CA THR A 8 7.35 -4.30 9.82
C THR A 8 8.53 -3.74 10.61
N VAL A 9 8.78 -4.24 11.81
CA VAL A 9 9.92 -3.81 12.66
C VAL A 9 11.25 -4.09 11.96
N VAL A 10 11.41 -5.30 11.44
CA VAL A 10 12.64 -5.69 10.72
C VAL A 10 12.79 -4.88 9.45
N LEU A 11 11.72 -4.67 8.69
CA LEU A 11 11.74 -3.86 7.47
C LEU A 11 12.21 -2.43 7.77
N VAL A 12 11.62 -1.78 8.77
CA VAL A 12 12.01 -0.41 9.15
C VAL A 12 13.44 -0.37 9.70
N GLY A 13 13.86 -1.37 10.49
CA GLY A 13 15.24 -1.52 10.95
C GLY A 13 16.23 -1.64 9.78
N MET A 14 15.93 -2.46 8.77
CA MET A 14 16.72 -2.55 7.54
C MET A 14 16.77 -1.20 6.80
N MET A 15 15.65 -0.49 6.72
CA MET A 15 15.61 0.83 6.10
C MET A 15 16.51 1.82 6.86
N GLN A 16 16.47 1.82 8.20
CA GLN A 16 17.34 2.69 9.02
C GLN A 16 18.82 2.41 8.75
N LEU A 17 19.23 1.16 8.59
CA LEU A 17 20.60 0.78 8.25
C LEU A 17 20.97 1.19 6.82
N PHE A 18 20.12 0.88 5.84
CA PHE A 18 20.42 1.15 4.43
C PHE A 18 20.46 2.65 4.11
N PHE A 19 19.59 3.44 4.74
CA PHE A 19 19.51 4.89 4.57
C PHE A 19 20.30 5.67 5.62
N SER A 20 21.13 4.99 6.43
CA SER A 20 22.01 5.64 7.42
C SER A 20 22.96 6.63 6.77
N PRO A 21 23.19 7.80 7.37
CA PRO A 21 24.19 8.76 6.90
C PRO A 21 25.64 8.23 7.04
N TYR A 22 25.87 7.32 7.97
CA TYR A 22 27.19 6.76 8.25
C TYR A 22 27.29 5.33 7.72
N GLY A 23 27.89 5.16 6.55
CA GLY A 23 28.14 3.85 5.94
C GLY A 23 26.87 3.13 5.43
N GLY A 24 25.75 3.83 5.31
CA GLY A 24 24.52 3.27 4.73
C GLY A 24 24.71 2.93 3.26
N LEU A 25 24.10 1.81 2.84
CA LEU A 25 24.25 1.28 1.48
C LEU A 25 23.84 2.31 0.41
N ILE A 26 22.74 3.03 0.63
CA ILE A 26 22.25 4.06 -0.30
C ILE A 26 23.22 5.25 -0.37
N ASN A 27 23.73 5.71 0.75
CA ASN A 27 24.72 6.79 0.78
C ASN A 27 26.03 6.38 0.08
N THR A 28 26.45 5.13 0.24
CA THR A 28 27.64 4.58 -0.46
C THR A 28 27.40 4.56 -1.98
N ILE A 29 26.23 4.11 -2.43
CA ILE A 29 25.89 4.14 -3.85
C ILE A 29 25.85 5.60 -4.36
N CYS A 30 25.19 6.52 -3.63
CA CYS A 30 25.12 7.93 -4.01
C CYS A 30 26.52 8.55 -4.14
N SER A 31 27.46 8.19 -3.26
CA SER A 31 28.83 8.70 -3.34
C SER A 31 29.57 8.26 -4.61
N TRP A 32 29.32 7.06 -5.13
CA TRP A 32 29.89 6.59 -6.40
C TRP A 32 29.40 7.40 -7.61
N PHE A 33 28.19 7.99 -7.52
CA PHE A 33 27.63 8.87 -8.55
C PHE A 33 27.89 10.36 -8.29
N GLY A 34 28.81 10.70 -7.38
CA GLY A 34 29.19 12.09 -7.08
C GLY A 34 28.28 12.81 -6.08
N GLY A 35 27.41 12.09 -5.39
CA GLY A 35 26.61 12.63 -4.28
C GLY A 35 27.43 12.83 -2.99
N SER A 36 26.86 13.55 -2.02
CA SER A 36 27.53 13.87 -0.74
C SER A 36 27.86 12.66 0.14
N GLY A 37 27.20 11.50 -0.10
CA GLY A 37 27.43 10.26 0.65
C GLY A 37 27.10 10.30 2.14
N ASN A 38 26.53 11.40 2.64
CA ASN A 38 26.24 11.63 4.06
C ASN A 38 24.85 12.26 4.27
N THR A 39 23.86 11.79 3.54
CA THR A 39 22.49 12.32 3.64
C THR A 39 21.70 11.51 4.64
N TYR A 40 21.09 12.17 5.63
CA TYR A 40 20.15 11.54 6.56
C TYR A 40 18.76 11.47 5.92
N PHE A 41 18.54 10.47 5.06
CA PHE A 41 17.29 10.31 4.31
C PHE A 41 16.06 10.17 5.21
N MET A 42 16.15 9.39 6.31
CA MET A 42 15.05 9.17 7.24
C MET A 42 14.62 10.45 8.00
N GLY A 43 15.51 11.43 8.13
CA GLY A 43 15.22 12.71 8.77
C GLY A 43 14.67 13.77 7.82
N ARG A 44 14.71 13.54 6.52
CA ARG A 44 14.22 14.52 5.53
C ARG A 44 12.75 14.30 5.20
N PRO A 45 11.86 15.28 5.44
CA PRO A 45 10.43 15.17 5.17
C PRO A 45 10.10 14.83 3.72
N GLU A 46 10.90 15.33 2.75
CA GLU A 46 10.68 15.13 1.32
C GLU A 46 10.74 13.66 0.92
N TYR A 47 11.63 12.88 1.55
CA TYR A 47 11.82 11.46 1.22
C TYR A 47 10.86 10.53 1.97
N PHE A 48 10.25 10.97 3.07
CA PHE A 48 9.42 10.14 3.93
C PHE A 48 8.34 9.41 3.15
N ARG A 49 7.54 10.14 2.35
CA ARG A 49 6.43 9.55 1.58
C ARG A 49 6.92 8.53 0.56
N HIS A 50 8.00 8.82 -0.13
CA HIS A 50 8.58 7.90 -1.11
C HIS A 50 9.10 6.62 -0.45
N MET A 51 9.85 6.74 0.63
CA MET A 51 10.35 5.58 1.38
C MET A 51 9.20 4.74 1.93
N TYR A 52 8.15 5.37 2.48
CA TYR A 52 6.98 4.70 3.00
C TYR A 52 6.25 3.90 1.90
N VAL A 53 5.91 4.55 0.78
CA VAL A 53 5.16 3.93 -0.32
C VAL A 53 5.97 2.83 -1.02
N TRP A 54 7.19 3.12 -1.42
CA TRP A 54 7.99 2.14 -2.17
C TRP A 54 8.39 0.92 -1.33
N SER A 55 8.64 1.09 -0.04
CA SER A 55 8.90 -0.04 0.83
C SER A 55 7.66 -0.91 1.05
N ASP A 56 6.45 -0.30 1.05
CA ASP A 56 5.19 -1.02 1.14
C ASP A 56 4.89 -1.80 -0.15
N VAL A 57 5.03 -1.14 -1.29
CA VAL A 57 4.89 -1.79 -2.60
C VAL A 57 5.85 -2.97 -2.73
N TRP A 58 7.13 -2.80 -2.37
CA TRP A 58 8.11 -3.87 -2.40
C TRP A 58 7.74 -5.04 -1.50
N GLN A 59 7.22 -4.77 -0.31
CA GLN A 59 6.84 -5.78 0.65
C GLN A 59 5.59 -6.55 0.22
N THR A 60 4.57 -5.86 -0.35
CA THR A 60 3.22 -6.42 -0.49
C THR A 60 2.87 -6.83 -1.93
N ILE A 61 3.54 -6.30 -2.96
CA ILE A 61 3.16 -6.51 -4.37
C ILE A 61 3.10 -8.00 -4.76
N GLY A 62 4.07 -8.80 -4.30
CA GLY A 62 4.11 -10.23 -4.59
C GLY A 62 2.94 -10.98 -3.97
N TRP A 63 2.64 -10.71 -2.71
CA TRP A 63 1.52 -11.33 -2.00
C TRP A 63 0.18 -10.94 -2.63
N ASN A 64 -0.04 -9.66 -2.87
CA ASN A 64 -1.27 -9.17 -3.47
C ASN A 64 -1.51 -9.70 -4.89
N SER A 65 -0.44 -10.03 -5.62
CA SER A 65 -0.56 -10.61 -6.97
C SER A 65 -1.16 -12.02 -6.98
N ILE A 66 -1.10 -12.77 -5.88
CA ILE A 66 -1.63 -14.14 -5.79
C ILE A 66 -3.13 -14.19 -6.10
N ILE A 67 -3.90 -13.24 -5.58
CA ILE A 67 -5.35 -13.17 -5.78
C ILE A 67 -5.68 -13.00 -7.26
N TYR A 68 -4.94 -12.13 -7.95
CA TYR A 68 -5.13 -11.90 -9.39
C TYR A 68 -4.68 -13.10 -10.22
N MET A 69 -3.59 -13.77 -9.84
CA MET A 69 -3.15 -15.00 -10.50
C MET A 69 -4.16 -16.14 -10.33
N ALA A 70 -4.75 -16.27 -9.15
CA ALA A 70 -5.81 -17.24 -8.90
C ALA A 70 -7.05 -16.95 -9.76
N ALA A 71 -7.47 -15.69 -9.87
CA ALA A 71 -8.57 -15.30 -10.73
C ALA A 71 -8.29 -15.57 -12.21
N LEU A 72 -7.06 -15.29 -12.67
CA LEU A 72 -6.64 -15.59 -14.05
C LEU A 72 -6.60 -17.09 -14.36
N SER A 73 -6.25 -17.93 -13.40
CA SER A 73 -6.23 -19.38 -13.61
C SER A 73 -7.64 -19.97 -13.82
N GLY A 74 -8.69 -19.24 -13.45
CA GLY A 74 -10.08 -19.59 -13.71
C GLY A 74 -10.61 -19.17 -15.09
N VAL A 75 -9.83 -18.45 -15.90
CA VAL A 75 -10.23 -18.03 -17.24
C VAL A 75 -10.19 -19.23 -18.18
N ASP A 76 -11.25 -19.41 -18.98
CA ASP A 76 -11.34 -20.52 -19.92
C ASP A 76 -10.26 -20.40 -21.01
N GLN A 77 -9.45 -21.44 -21.14
CA GLN A 77 -8.36 -21.50 -22.10
C GLN A 77 -8.84 -21.46 -23.55
N SER A 78 -10.06 -21.91 -23.81
CA SER A 78 -10.69 -21.87 -25.14
C SER A 78 -10.78 -20.44 -25.69
N LEU A 79 -10.98 -19.44 -24.84
CA LEU A 79 -11.00 -18.02 -25.22
C LEU A 79 -9.64 -17.57 -25.75
N HIS A 80 -8.55 -18.02 -25.14
CA HIS A 80 -7.19 -17.70 -25.58
C HIS A 80 -6.83 -18.42 -26.88
N GLU A 81 -7.35 -19.65 -27.06
CA GLU A 81 -7.14 -20.42 -28.30
C GLU A 81 -7.91 -19.81 -29.47
N ALA A 82 -9.20 -19.46 -29.26
CA ALA A 82 -9.97 -18.75 -30.27
C ALA A 82 -9.32 -17.42 -30.68
N ALA A 83 -8.90 -16.62 -29.71
CA ALA A 83 -8.22 -15.36 -29.99
C ALA A 83 -6.89 -15.54 -30.76
N LYS A 84 -6.18 -16.67 -30.54
CA LYS A 84 -4.97 -16.98 -31.35
C LYS A 84 -5.32 -17.32 -32.79
N ILE A 85 -6.41 -18.05 -33.05
CA ILE A 85 -6.90 -18.36 -34.37
C ILE A 85 -7.30 -17.07 -35.10
N ASP A 86 -7.92 -16.13 -34.40
CA ASP A 86 -8.28 -14.80 -34.90
C ASP A 86 -7.07 -13.87 -35.12
N GLY A 87 -5.83 -14.33 -34.84
CA GLY A 87 -4.60 -13.57 -35.03
C GLY A 87 -4.30 -12.55 -33.93
N ALA A 88 -4.97 -12.60 -32.79
CA ALA A 88 -4.74 -11.68 -31.68
C ALA A 88 -3.34 -11.88 -31.06
N ASN A 89 -2.59 -10.77 -30.93
CA ASN A 89 -1.31 -10.77 -30.24
C ASN A 89 -1.45 -10.89 -28.72
N LYS A 90 -0.34 -11.06 -27.99
CA LYS A 90 -0.35 -11.22 -26.52
C LYS A 90 -1.00 -10.03 -25.81
N PHE A 91 -0.71 -8.81 -26.25
CA PHE A 91 -1.24 -7.60 -25.62
C PHE A 91 -2.75 -7.47 -25.81
N GLN A 92 -3.24 -7.79 -27.01
CA GLN A 92 -4.69 -7.82 -27.30
C GLN A 92 -5.43 -8.82 -26.42
N ARG A 93 -4.87 -10.02 -26.21
CA ARG A 93 -5.48 -11.03 -25.32
C ARG A 93 -5.52 -10.55 -23.88
N VAL A 94 -4.44 -9.96 -23.36
CA VAL A 94 -4.43 -9.35 -22.03
C VAL A 94 -5.51 -8.28 -21.89
N LEU A 95 -5.65 -7.41 -22.87
CA LEU A 95 -6.59 -6.29 -22.80
C LEU A 95 -8.06 -6.71 -22.94
N HIS A 96 -8.36 -7.72 -23.78
CA HIS A 96 -9.74 -8.07 -24.13
C HIS A 96 -10.23 -9.37 -23.48
N ILE A 97 -9.35 -10.22 -22.91
CA ILE A 97 -9.72 -11.44 -22.21
C ILE A 97 -9.35 -11.35 -20.75
N ASP A 98 -8.06 -11.18 -20.42
CA ASP A 98 -7.59 -11.25 -19.04
C ASP A 98 -8.09 -10.09 -18.19
N LEU A 99 -7.99 -8.87 -18.68
CA LEU A 99 -8.37 -7.68 -17.93
C LEU A 99 -9.89 -7.60 -17.65
N PRO A 100 -10.78 -7.89 -18.62
CA PRO A 100 -12.21 -8.00 -18.35
C PRO A 100 -12.57 -9.15 -17.39
N ALA A 101 -11.90 -10.29 -17.49
CA ALA A 101 -12.09 -11.41 -16.57
C ALA A 101 -11.66 -11.07 -15.13
N LEU A 102 -10.64 -10.22 -14.97
CA LEU A 102 -10.18 -9.73 -13.67
C LEU A 102 -11.07 -8.62 -13.08
N ALA A 103 -11.93 -7.98 -13.88
CA ALA A 103 -12.71 -6.82 -13.43
C ALA A 103 -13.48 -7.05 -12.13
N PRO A 104 -14.18 -8.18 -11.90
CA PRO A 104 -14.86 -8.45 -10.63
C PRO A 104 -13.88 -8.49 -9.45
N THR A 105 -12.74 -9.14 -9.61
CA THR A 105 -11.71 -9.26 -8.59
C THR A 105 -11.10 -7.90 -8.27
N ILE A 106 -10.78 -7.10 -9.30
CA ILE A 106 -10.27 -5.73 -9.14
C ILE A 106 -11.28 -4.88 -8.35
N CYS A 107 -12.57 -4.97 -8.69
CA CYS A 107 -13.63 -4.24 -7.99
C CYS A 107 -13.69 -4.59 -6.50
N ILE A 108 -13.70 -5.88 -6.17
CA ILE A 108 -13.74 -6.34 -4.78
C ILE A 108 -12.50 -5.88 -4.02
N MET A 109 -11.31 -6.07 -4.58
CA MET A 109 -10.05 -5.64 -3.95
C MET A 109 -9.99 -4.13 -3.76
N LEU A 110 -10.50 -3.36 -4.72
CA LEU A 110 -10.57 -1.90 -4.61
C LEU A 110 -11.49 -1.47 -3.47
N ILE A 111 -12.67 -2.07 -3.34
CA ILE A 111 -13.61 -1.76 -2.25
C ILE A 111 -12.98 -2.09 -0.89
N LEU A 112 -12.35 -3.27 -0.75
CA LEU A 112 -11.69 -3.68 0.49
C LEU A 112 -10.51 -2.74 0.87
N ASN A 113 -9.68 -2.36 -0.09
CA ASN A 113 -8.58 -1.43 0.14
C ASN A 113 -9.08 -0.04 0.54
N CYS A 114 -10.16 0.43 -0.07
CA CYS A 114 -10.76 1.71 0.28
C CYS A 114 -11.39 1.71 1.68
N GLY A 115 -11.85 0.56 2.17
CA GLY A 115 -12.30 0.40 3.55
C GLY A 115 -11.21 0.62 4.59
N ASN A 116 -9.95 0.46 4.19
CA ASN A 116 -8.79 0.67 5.06
C ASN A 116 -8.06 1.99 4.79
N LEU A 117 -8.60 2.85 3.93
CA LEU A 117 -7.91 4.05 3.47
C LEU A 117 -7.51 5.00 4.61
N MET A 118 -8.36 5.13 5.63
CA MET A 118 -8.11 5.98 6.80
C MET A 118 -7.31 5.26 7.91
N SER A 119 -7.08 3.96 7.78
CA SER A 119 -6.37 3.13 8.75
C SER A 119 -4.96 2.76 8.28
N ILE A 120 -4.29 3.69 7.62
CA ILE A 120 -2.95 3.49 7.05
C ILE A 120 -1.97 3.11 8.16
N GLY A 121 -1.27 2.00 7.94
CA GLY A 121 -0.10 1.42 8.61
C GLY A 121 0.46 2.14 9.85
N TYR A 122 -0.26 2.13 10.96
CA TYR A 122 0.17 2.74 12.23
C TYR A 122 1.59 2.33 12.61
N GLU A 123 1.85 1.01 12.66
CA GLU A 123 3.12 0.46 13.13
C GLU A 123 4.31 0.95 12.29
N LYS A 124 4.21 0.86 10.97
CA LYS A 124 5.25 1.29 10.06
C LYS A 124 5.51 2.79 10.15
N THR A 125 4.44 3.59 10.17
CA THR A 125 4.54 5.04 10.27
C THR A 125 5.16 5.44 11.61
N TYR A 126 4.74 4.83 12.72
CA TYR A 126 5.26 5.12 14.05
C TYR A 126 6.75 4.79 14.17
N LEU A 127 7.20 3.65 13.61
CA LEU A 127 8.60 3.23 13.60
C LEU A 127 9.48 4.10 12.70
N MET A 128 8.94 4.65 11.62
CA MET A 128 9.66 5.55 10.70
C MET A 128 9.64 7.01 11.16
N GLN A 129 8.76 7.37 12.10
CA GLN A 129 8.59 8.74 12.57
C GLN A 129 9.76 9.17 13.46
N ASN A 130 10.21 10.42 13.30
CA ASN A 130 11.17 11.08 14.15
C ASN A 130 10.86 12.59 14.22
N ASP A 131 11.55 13.32 15.12
CA ASP A 131 11.30 14.75 15.36
C ASP A 131 11.47 15.62 14.11
N LEU A 132 12.29 15.19 13.14
CA LEU A 132 12.57 15.94 11.92
C LEU A 132 11.49 15.76 10.86
N ASN A 133 10.86 14.59 10.82
CA ASN A 133 9.87 14.23 9.79
C ASN A 133 8.41 14.22 10.30
N VAL A 134 8.17 14.42 11.61
CA VAL A 134 6.85 14.34 12.25
C VAL A 134 5.78 15.17 11.53
N LYS A 135 6.13 16.34 11.00
CA LYS A 135 5.19 17.24 10.29
C LYS A 135 4.54 16.61 9.05
N VAL A 136 5.20 15.64 8.42
CA VAL A 136 4.72 14.95 7.21
C VAL A 136 4.36 13.48 7.45
N SER A 137 4.80 12.92 8.56
CA SER A 137 4.59 11.52 8.94
C SER A 137 3.45 11.32 9.94
N GLU A 138 2.93 12.39 10.55
CA GLU A 138 1.81 12.28 11.48
C GLU A 138 0.54 11.86 10.73
N ILE A 139 -0.07 10.76 11.16
CA ILE A 139 -1.34 10.26 10.67
C ILE A 139 -2.33 10.14 11.83
N ILE A 140 -3.62 10.04 11.53
CA ILE A 140 -4.67 9.94 12.55
C ILE A 140 -4.36 8.82 13.56
N SER A 141 -3.92 7.67 13.08
CA SER A 141 -3.64 6.51 13.96
C SER A 141 -2.46 6.75 14.89
N THR A 142 -1.37 7.41 14.46
CA THR A 142 -0.23 7.76 15.33
C THR A 142 -0.61 8.85 16.34
N TYR A 143 -1.43 9.80 15.90
CA TYR A 143 -1.96 10.86 16.78
C TYR A 143 -2.87 10.28 17.87
N VAL A 144 -3.81 9.41 17.50
CA VAL A 144 -4.71 8.71 18.46
C VAL A 144 -3.92 7.91 19.48
N TYR A 145 -2.87 7.22 19.06
CA TYR A 145 -1.99 6.49 19.96
C TYR A 145 -1.29 7.42 20.96
N LYS A 146 -0.71 8.50 20.49
CA LYS A 146 0.00 9.47 21.34
C LYS A 146 -0.95 10.08 22.38
N ILE A 147 -2.11 10.56 21.96
CA ILE A 147 -3.08 11.18 22.87
C ILE A 147 -3.72 10.15 23.79
N GLY A 148 -4.18 9.02 23.22
CA GLY A 148 -4.91 8.01 23.99
C GLY A 148 -4.03 7.24 24.96
N ILE A 149 -2.88 6.74 24.51
CA ILE A 149 -2.05 5.85 25.33
C ILE A 149 -0.98 6.64 26.10
N ILE A 150 -0.24 7.54 25.42
CA ILE A 150 0.84 8.27 26.07
C ILE A 150 0.28 9.35 27.01
N ASN A 151 -0.66 10.18 26.51
CA ASN A 151 -1.24 11.28 27.29
C ASN A 151 -2.43 10.83 28.15
N ARG A 152 -2.93 9.58 28.00
CA ARG A 152 -4.04 9.00 28.77
C ARG A 152 -5.40 9.68 28.55
N GLU A 153 -5.59 10.36 27.43
CA GLU A 153 -6.85 11.01 27.07
C GLU A 153 -7.76 10.03 26.29
N TYR A 154 -8.24 8.99 26.97
CA TYR A 154 -8.99 7.89 26.36
C TYR A 154 -10.28 8.33 25.69
N SER A 155 -11.04 9.23 26.33
CA SER A 155 -12.33 9.69 25.78
C SER A 155 -12.15 10.40 24.45
N TYR A 156 -11.15 11.27 24.35
CA TYR A 156 -10.87 12.02 23.14
C TYR A 156 -10.33 11.11 22.01
N SER A 157 -9.41 10.21 22.32
CA SER A 157 -8.89 9.25 21.35
C SER A 157 -9.97 8.30 20.83
N THR A 158 -10.90 7.87 21.70
CA THR A 158 -12.05 7.04 21.31
C THR A 158 -12.99 7.79 20.38
N ALA A 159 -13.25 9.08 20.64
CA ALA A 159 -14.07 9.91 19.75
C ALA A 159 -13.46 10.04 18.34
N ILE A 160 -12.14 10.26 18.24
CA ILE A 160 -11.44 10.30 16.95
C ILE A 160 -11.50 8.93 16.25
N GLY A 161 -11.31 7.83 16.99
CA GLY A 161 -11.42 6.47 16.46
C GLY A 161 -12.82 6.16 15.89
N LEU A 162 -13.87 6.58 16.60
CA LEU A 162 -15.26 6.47 16.14
C LEU A 162 -15.51 7.30 14.87
N PHE A 163 -15.04 8.54 14.84
CA PHE A 163 -15.12 9.38 13.64
C PHE A 163 -14.42 8.75 12.45
N ASN A 164 -13.20 8.24 12.65
CA ASN A 164 -12.44 7.55 11.61
C ASN A 164 -13.18 6.32 11.07
N SER A 165 -13.80 5.52 11.95
CA SER A 165 -14.60 4.36 11.56
C SER A 165 -15.86 4.75 10.77
N ALA A 166 -16.53 5.83 11.18
CA ALA A 166 -17.70 6.35 10.45
C ALA A 166 -17.32 6.81 9.02
N VAL A 167 -16.20 7.53 8.90
CA VAL A 167 -15.69 7.96 7.57
C VAL A 167 -15.36 6.76 6.70
N ASN A 168 -14.64 5.75 7.24
CA ASN A 168 -14.34 4.52 6.50
C ASN A 168 -15.60 3.80 6.04
N TYR A 169 -16.60 3.69 6.90
CA TYR A 169 -17.88 3.07 6.54
C TYR A 169 -18.58 3.81 5.38
N ILE A 170 -18.63 5.13 5.45
CA ILE A 170 -19.20 5.96 4.38
C ILE A 170 -18.42 5.76 3.07
N LEU A 171 -17.10 5.74 3.12
CA LEU A 171 -16.26 5.50 1.93
C LEU A 171 -16.53 4.13 1.30
N VAL A 172 -16.61 3.06 2.10
CA VAL A 172 -16.94 1.72 1.60
C VAL A 172 -18.31 1.70 0.91
N MET A 173 -19.32 2.31 1.53
CA MET A 173 -20.67 2.38 0.95
C MET A 173 -20.69 3.14 -0.36
N LEU A 174 -20.01 4.28 -0.42
CA LEU A 174 -19.92 5.10 -1.65
C LEU A 174 -19.22 4.34 -2.77
N ILE A 175 -18.07 3.74 -2.49
CA ILE A 175 -17.29 3.03 -3.50
C ILE A 175 -18.03 1.77 -3.96
N ASN A 176 -18.63 1.00 -3.04
CA ASN A 176 -19.46 -0.15 -3.41
C ASN A 176 -20.60 0.27 -4.36
N LYS A 177 -21.30 1.38 -4.07
CA LYS A 177 -22.36 1.91 -4.93
C LYS A 177 -21.81 2.34 -6.31
N ILE A 178 -20.67 2.98 -6.38
CA ILE A 178 -20.01 3.39 -7.62
C ILE A 178 -19.62 2.15 -8.45
N MET A 179 -18.95 1.17 -7.83
CA MET A 179 -18.50 -0.03 -8.52
C MET A 179 -19.67 -0.87 -9.04
N LYS A 180 -20.75 -1.01 -8.25
CA LYS A 180 -21.98 -1.68 -8.69
C LYS A 180 -22.63 -0.99 -9.89
N LYS A 181 -22.57 0.35 -9.96
CA LYS A 181 -23.11 1.11 -11.10
C LYS A 181 -22.24 1.00 -12.36
N LEU A 182 -20.91 0.92 -12.20
CA LEU A 182 -19.97 0.90 -13.33
C LEU A 182 -19.82 -0.51 -13.94
N ASN A 183 -19.69 -1.54 -13.11
CA ASN A 183 -19.33 -2.88 -13.56
C ASN A 183 -20.36 -3.95 -13.22
N GLY A 184 -21.49 -3.58 -12.62
CA GLY A 184 -22.51 -4.54 -12.15
C GLY A 184 -22.05 -5.40 -10.95
N HIS A 185 -20.82 -5.26 -10.49
CA HIS A 185 -20.24 -6.03 -9.40
C HIS A 185 -20.03 -5.15 -8.16
N GLY A 186 -20.50 -5.64 -7.02
CA GLY A 186 -20.32 -5.03 -5.70
C GLY A 186 -20.15 -6.13 -4.65
N LEU A 187 -19.95 -5.75 -3.40
CA LEU A 187 -19.88 -6.71 -2.29
C LEU A 187 -21.25 -7.29 -1.93
N TRP A 188 -22.31 -6.50 -2.09
CA TRP A 188 -23.71 -6.86 -1.85
C TRP A 188 -24.65 -6.14 -2.80
#